data_bb893702c0ca554e38ab8c9a86b1b2cb
#
_entry.id   bb893702c0ca554e38ab8c9a86b1b2cb
#
_cell.length_a   1.000
_cell.length_b   1.000
_cell.length_c   1.000
_cell.angle_alpha   90.00
_cell.angle_beta   90.00
_cell.angle_gamma   90.00
#
_symmetry.space_group_name_H-M   'P 1'
#
loop_
_entity.id
_entity.type
_entity.pdbx_description
1 polymer ?
#
loop_
_entity_poly.entity_id
_entity_poly.type
_entity_poly.pdbx_seq_one_letter_code
_entity_poly.pdbx_strand_id
1 'polypeptide(L)'
;NAIGLRTKELHPEMRVLYLSAHLFMVQFTDARKNNVFNDFMHFYQSIDMLIIDDIQELAGVTATQNTFFHIFNHLRQNGKQIIMTCDRPPVSLQGMEDRLITRFKSGLMAEMEKPEEGLRCNILRSIVKHDGLNISEDVLDYISQNVTGSVRELEGVIHSLLAYSVVYNKEVDLEFAKHILAGRVKVEKKTVTIDQIITLPIIRASMISQKRRVKPQISMGNFIIETRTSIRALTSS
;
A
#
# COMPACT_ATOMS: atom_id res chain seq x y z
N ASN A 1 1.87 -5.46 0.78
CA ASN A 1 2.94 -5.39 1.79
C ASN A 1 2.87 -6.53 2.82
N ALA A 2 1.67 -6.99 3.25
CA ALA A 2 1.51 -8.07 4.22
C ALA A 2 2.26 -9.37 3.84
N ILE A 3 2.19 -9.79 2.56
CA ILE A 3 2.90 -10.97 2.07
C ILE A 3 4.41 -10.79 2.25
N GLY A 4 4.97 -9.63 1.88
CA GLY A 4 6.39 -9.35 2.05
C GLY A 4 6.83 -9.41 3.52
N LEU A 5 6.05 -8.80 4.42
CA LEU A 5 6.31 -8.88 5.86
C LEU A 5 6.25 -10.32 6.35
N ARG A 6 5.21 -11.06 5.97
CA ARG A 6 5.07 -12.47 6.37
C ARG A 6 6.17 -13.36 5.81
N THR A 7 6.57 -13.13 4.55
CA THR A 7 7.74 -13.82 4.00
C THR A 7 8.98 -13.55 4.81
N LYS A 8 9.16 -12.31 5.19
CA LYS A 8 10.32 -11.93 5.97
C LYS A 8 10.29 -12.44 7.43
N GLU A 9 9.16 -12.63 8.06
CA GLU A 9 9.03 -13.32 9.35
C GLU A 9 9.38 -14.81 9.22
N LEU A 10 9.05 -15.38 8.09
CA LEU A 10 9.21 -16.78 7.85
C LEU A 10 10.51 -17.14 7.10
N HIS A 11 11.21 -16.29 6.37
CA HIS A 11 12.48 -16.48 5.64
C HIS A 11 13.38 -15.25 5.74
N PRO A 12 14.11 -15.05 6.84
CA PRO A 12 14.96 -13.87 7.02
C PRO A 12 16.10 -13.76 6.02
N GLU A 13 16.55 -14.90 5.50
CA GLU A 13 17.62 -14.98 4.52
C GLU A 13 17.20 -14.45 3.14
N MET A 14 15.89 -14.47 2.81
CA MET A 14 15.39 -14.00 1.53
C MET A 14 15.50 -12.48 1.36
N ARG A 15 15.99 -12.02 0.25
CA ARG A 15 15.99 -10.62 -0.15
C ARG A 15 14.63 -10.28 -0.76
N VAL A 16 13.75 -9.69 0.06
CA VAL A 16 12.41 -9.27 -0.35
C VAL A 16 12.43 -7.78 -0.64
N LEU A 17 12.05 -7.39 -1.85
CA LEU A 17 11.88 -5.99 -2.25
C LEU A 17 10.40 -5.70 -2.52
N TYR A 18 9.86 -4.66 -1.87
CA TYR A 18 8.55 -4.08 -2.15
C TYR A 18 8.72 -2.65 -2.64
N LEU A 19 8.12 -2.34 -3.79
CA LEU A 19 8.10 -0.99 -4.35
C LEU A 19 6.87 -0.80 -5.26
N SER A 20 6.49 0.47 -5.52
CA SER A 20 5.52 0.77 -6.59
C SER A 20 6.18 0.72 -7.97
N ALA A 21 5.37 0.48 -9.01
CA ALA A 21 5.84 0.58 -10.39
C ALA A 21 6.36 1.99 -10.72
N HIS A 22 5.77 3.03 -10.11
CA HIS A 22 6.27 4.40 -10.24
C HIS A 22 7.71 4.53 -9.72
N LEU A 23 7.99 4.02 -8.52
CA LEU A 23 9.35 4.08 -7.95
C LEU A 23 10.35 3.30 -8.81
N PHE A 24 9.93 2.16 -9.38
CA PHE A 24 10.73 1.41 -10.33
C PHE A 24 11.10 2.26 -11.56
N MET A 25 10.14 3.00 -12.13
CA MET A 25 10.38 3.92 -13.26
C MET A 25 11.35 5.04 -12.90
N VAL A 26 11.22 5.62 -11.71
CA VAL A 26 12.15 6.65 -11.22
C VAL A 26 13.56 6.09 -11.12
N GLN A 27 13.74 4.96 -10.45
CA GLN A 27 15.04 4.32 -10.29
C GLN A 27 15.67 3.92 -11.64
N PHE A 28 14.86 3.40 -12.58
CA PHE A 28 15.31 3.11 -13.95
C PHE A 28 15.82 4.37 -14.66
N THR A 29 15.07 5.46 -14.56
CA THR A 29 15.42 6.75 -15.20
C THR A 29 16.72 7.30 -14.62
N ASP A 30 16.86 7.25 -13.30
CA ASP A 30 18.05 7.72 -12.60
C ASP A 30 19.29 6.86 -12.92
N ALA A 31 19.11 5.54 -12.99
CA ALA A 31 20.19 4.63 -13.39
C ALA A 31 20.70 4.89 -14.83
N ARG A 32 19.77 5.24 -15.73
CA ARG A 32 20.12 5.65 -17.09
C ARG A 32 20.86 6.99 -17.15
N LYS A 33 20.36 7.99 -16.41
CA LYS A 33 20.99 9.33 -16.36
C LYS A 33 22.40 9.29 -15.77
N ASN A 34 22.59 8.46 -14.73
CA ASN A 34 23.85 8.37 -14.01
C ASN A 34 24.83 7.31 -14.59
N ASN A 35 24.49 6.65 -15.72
CA ASN A 35 25.26 5.59 -16.35
C ASN A 35 25.55 4.36 -15.44
N VAL A 36 24.66 4.07 -14.48
CA VAL A 36 24.75 2.93 -13.55
C VAL A 36 23.67 1.86 -13.84
N PHE A 37 23.28 1.74 -15.11
CA PHE A 37 22.23 0.82 -15.52
C PHE A 37 22.59 -0.65 -15.26
N ASN A 38 23.85 -1.04 -15.36
CA ASN A 38 24.28 -2.40 -15.05
C ASN A 38 24.10 -2.73 -13.57
N ASP A 39 24.42 -1.80 -12.67
CA ASP A 39 24.23 -1.98 -11.23
C ASP A 39 22.74 -2.09 -10.87
N PHE A 40 21.90 -1.29 -11.51
CA PHE A 40 20.44 -1.40 -11.40
C PHE A 40 19.95 -2.79 -11.82
N MET A 41 20.41 -3.31 -12.96
CA MET A 41 20.04 -4.66 -13.41
C MET A 41 20.50 -5.74 -12.44
N HIS A 42 21.76 -5.68 -12.00
CA HIS A 42 22.31 -6.62 -11.02
C HIS A 42 21.55 -6.59 -9.69
N PHE A 43 21.20 -5.40 -9.20
CA PHE A 43 20.42 -5.26 -7.98
C PHE A 43 19.09 -6.00 -8.09
N TYR A 44 18.28 -5.72 -9.13
CA TYR A 44 16.99 -6.37 -9.30
C TYR A 44 17.09 -7.88 -9.57
N GLN A 45 18.10 -8.32 -10.27
CA GLN A 45 18.37 -9.75 -10.54
C GLN A 45 18.82 -10.52 -9.29
N SER A 46 19.35 -9.82 -8.29
CA SER A 46 19.82 -10.43 -7.05
C SER A 46 18.70 -10.70 -6.03
N ILE A 47 17.47 -10.20 -6.25
CA ILE A 47 16.34 -10.29 -5.34
C ILE A 47 15.73 -11.68 -5.34
N ASP A 48 15.29 -12.18 -4.19
CA ASP A 48 14.65 -13.49 -4.05
C ASP A 48 13.12 -13.41 -4.16
N MET A 49 12.52 -12.28 -3.71
CA MET A 49 11.10 -11.98 -3.89
C MET A 49 10.92 -10.51 -4.27
N LEU A 50 10.35 -10.27 -5.44
CA LEU A 50 10.00 -8.93 -5.93
C LEU A 50 8.50 -8.72 -5.81
N ILE A 51 8.09 -7.68 -5.09
CA ILE A 51 6.69 -7.25 -4.97
C ILE A 51 6.57 -5.88 -5.61
N ILE A 52 5.83 -5.79 -6.71
CA ILE A 52 5.56 -4.52 -7.40
C ILE A 52 4.08 -4.16 -7.25
N ASP A 53 3.85 -2.97 -6.71
CA ASP A 53 2.53 -2.39 -6.53
C ASP A 53 2.16 -1.49 -7.71
N ASP A 54 0.88 -1.54 -8.12
CA ASP A 54 0.33 -0.72 -9.19
C ASP A 54 1.04 -0.89 -10.55
N ILE A 55 1.18 -2.15 -11.01
CA ILE A 55 1.91 -2.48 -12.25
C ILE A 55 1.34 -1.77 -13.49
N GLN A 56 0.07 -1.34 -13.49
CA GLN A 56 -0.57 -0.58 -14.56
C GLN A 56 0.14 0.75 -14.85
N GLU A 57 0.89 1.31 -13.90
CA GLU A 57 1.66 2.56 -14.10
C GLU A 57 2.79 2.41 -15.12
N LEU A 58 3.24 1.19 -15.43
CA LEU A 58 4.21 0.96 -16.51
C LEU A 58 3.59 1.13 -17.90
N ALA A 59 2.27 1.24 -18.02
CA ALA A 59 1.60 1.35 -19.32
C ALA A 59 2.07 2.58 -20.11
N GLY A 60 2.34 2.40 -21.39
CA GLY A 60 2.83 3.45 -22.28
C GLY A 60 4.32 3.79 -22.17
N VAL A 61 5.06 3.22 -21.20
CA VAL A 61 6.50 3.51 -20.99
C VAL A 61 7.34 2.33 -21.49
N THR A 62 7.46 2.20 -22.81
CA THR A 62 8.09 1.05 -23.49
C THR A 62 9.50 0.71 -22.98
N ALA A 63 10.36 1.71 -22.76
CA ALA A 63 11.74 1.48 -22.32
C ALA A 63 11.81 0.80 -20.93
N THR A 64 10.92 1.23 -20.02
CA THR A 64 10.82 0.64 -18.67
C THR A 64 10.17 -0.75 -18.74
N GLN A 65 9.14 -0.94 -19.56
CA GLN A 65 8.51 -2.24 -19.80
C GLN A 65 9.52 -3.26 -20.33
N ASN A 66 10.38 -2.88 -21.29
CA ASN A 66 11.44 -3.72 -21.80
C ASN A 66 12.41 -4.17 -20.69
N THR A 67 12.83 -3.25 -19.87
CA THR A 67 13.75 -3.53 -18.76
C THR A 67 13.08 -4.43 -17.72
N PHE A 68 11.84 -4.13 -17.36
CA PHE A 68 11.06 -4.97 -16.45
C PHE A 68 10.87 -6.39 -16.99
N PHE A 69 10.61 -6.54 -18.30
CA PHE A 69 10.49 -7.83 -18.93
C PHE A 69 11.78 -8.69 -18.78
N HIS A 70 12.95 -8.09 -18.92
CA HIS A 70 14.22 -8.80 -18.71
C HIS A 70 14.41 -9.20 -17.25
N ILE A 71 14.12 -8.32 -16.30
CA ILE A 71 14.16 -8.63 -14.86
C ILE A 71 13.18 -9.76 -14.52
N PHE A 72 11.93 -9.65 -14.99
CA PHE A 72 10.89 -10.65 -14.77
C PHE A 72 11.32 -12.04 -15.26
N ASN A 73 11.84 -12.13 -16.49
CA ASN A 73 12.29 -13.39 -17.03
C ASN A 73 13.47 -13.96 -16.24
N HIS A 74 14.44 -13.12 -15.87
CA HIS A 74 15.58 -13.57 -15.06
C HIS A 74 15.14 -14.15 -13.71
N LEU A 75 14.30 -13.42 -12.98
CA LEU A 75 13.79 -13.87 -11.68
C LEU A 75 13.02 -15.20 -11.82
N ARG A 76 12.12 -15.29 -12.81
CA ARG A 76 11.33 -16.50 -13.06
C ARG A 76 12.20 -17.70 -13.43
N GLN A 77 13.19 -17.53 -14.30
CA GLN A 77 14.12 -18.60 -14.72
C GLN A 77 14.97 -19.12 -13.56
N ASN A 78 15.27 -18.27 -12.58
CA ASN A 78 16.03 -18.63 -11.38
C ASN A 78 15.13 -19.05 -10.20
N GLY A 79 13.85 -19.37 -10.43
CA GLY A 79 12.94 -19.83 -9.39
C GLY A 79 12.59 -18.78 -8.32
N LYS A 80 12.82 -17.50 -8.62
CA LYS A 80 12.51 -16.40 -7.71
C LYS A 80 11.03 -16.04 -7.74
N GLN A 81 10.51 -15.50 -6.64
CA GLN A 81 9.11 -15.15 -6.53
C GLN A 81 8.85 -13.71 -7.02
N ILE A 82 7.77 -13.54 -7.79
CA ILE A 82 7.29 -12.22 -8.22
C ILE A 82 5.83 -12.10 -7.84
N ILE A 83 5.47 -10.99 -7.18
CA ILE A 83 4.11 -10.63 -6.83
C ILE A 83 3.83 -9.25 -7.43
N MET A 84 2.68 -9.10 -8.07
CA MET A 84 2.27 -7.84 -8.67
C MET A 84 0.85 -7.52 -8.26
N THR A 85 0.57 -6.26 -7.98
CA THR A 85 -0.80 -5.78 -7.83
C THR A 85 -1.21 -4.96 -9.05
N CYS A 86 -2.50 -4.94 -9.33
CA CYS A 86 -3.08 -4.19 -10.42
C CYS A 86 -4.50 -3.78 -10.06
N ASP A 87 -4.94 -2.62 -10.53
CA ASP A 87 -6.30 -2.10 -10.32
C ASP A 87 -7.34 -2.73 -11.28
N ARG A 88 -6.87 -3.51 -12.27
CA ARG A 88 -7.71 -4.16 -13.28
C ARG A 88 -7.06 -5.45 -13.81
N PRO A 89 -7.84 -6.35 -14.43
CA PRO A 89 -7.29 -7.58 -15.01
C PRO A 89 -6.23 -7.28 -16.09
N PRO A 90 -5.19 -8.11 -16.23
CA PRO A 90 -4.11 -7.91 -17.21
C PRO A 90 -4.59 -7.74 -18.65
N VAL A 91 -5.71 -8.35 -19.02
CA VAL A 91 -6.33 -8.22 -20.36
C VAL A 91 -6.80 -6.80 -20.67
N SER A 92 -7.06 -5.98 -19.66
CA SER A 92 -7.56 -4.62 -19.77
C SER A 92 -6.46 -3.55 -19.69
N LEU A 93 -5.19 -3.96 -19.63
CA LEU A 93 -4.03 -3.07 -19.52
C LEU A 93 -3.66 -2.49 -20.89
N GLN A 94 -4.34 -1.40 -21.30
CA GLN A 94 -3.98 -0.65 -22.49
C GLN A 94 -2.61 -0.01 -22.35
N GLY A 95 -1.77 -0.08 -23.39
CA GLY A 95 -0.40 0.46 -23.38
C GLY A 95 0.64 -0.44 -22.69
N MET A 96 0.23 -1.63 -22.21
CA MET A 96 1.15 -2.66 -21.78
C MET A 96 1.50 -3.57 -22.98
N GLU A 97 2.77 -3.94 -23.12
CA GLU A 97 3.20 -4.84 -24.19
C GLU A 97 2.62 -6.25 -24.01
N ASP A 98 2.14 -6.85 -25.10
CA ASP A 98 1.51 -8.18 -25.12
C ASP A 98 2.35 -9.28 -24.50
N ARG A 99 3.67 -9.19 -24.63
CA ARG A 99 4.60 -10.15 -24.03
C ARG A 99 4.59 -10.09 -22.50
N LEU A 100 4.38 -8.90 -21.89
CA LEU A 100 4.20 -8.75 -20.44
C LEU A 100 2.83 -9.27 -20.01
N ILE A 101 1.78 -8.89 -20.73
CA ILE A 101 0.42 -9.39 -20.48
C ILE A 101 0.39 -10.93 -20.49
N THR A 102 1.04 -11.55 -21.45
CA THR A 102 1.14 -13.02 -21.55
C THR A 102 1.87 -13.61 -20.34
N ARG A 103 2.92 -12.95 -19.85
CA ARG A 103 3.66 -13.38 -18.64
C ARG A 103 2.80 -13.25 -17.38
N PHE A 104 2.08 -12.16 -17.24
CA PHE A 104 1.19 -11.91 -16.08
C PHE A 104 0.08 -12.98 -16.00
N LYS A 105 -0.52 -13.32 -17.15
CA LYS A 105 -1.53 -14.39 -17.24
C LYS A 105 -1.01 -15.78 -16.93
N SER A 106 0.28 -16.04 -17.05
CA SER A 106 0.86 -17.37 -16.79
C SER A 106 1.06 -17.68 -15.31
N GLY A 107 0.81 -16.72 -14.42
CA GLY A 107 0.89 -16.87 -12.96
C GLY A 107 -0.49 -17.14 -12.32
N LEU A 108 -0.48 -17.28 -11.00
CA LEU A 108 -1.71 -17.28 -10.21
C LEU A 108 -2.30 -15.87 -10.19
N MET A 109 -3.55 -15.73 -10.58
CA MET A 109 -4.31 -14.50 -10.44
C MET A 109 -5.36 -14.69 -9.35
N ALA A 110 -5.40 -13.75 -8.40
CA ALA A 110 -6.40 -13.69 -7.36
C ALA A 110 -7.05 -12.31 -7.39
N GLU A 111 -8.36 -12.26 -7.48
CA GLU A 111 -9.12 -11.03 -7.38
C GLU A 111 -9.42 -10.73 -5.91
N MET A 112 -9.26 -9.49 -5.51
CA MET A 112 -9.61 -9.03 -4.17
C MET A 112 -10.97 -8.34 -4.24
N GLU A 113 -11.97 -8.99 -3.68
CA GLU A 113 -13.31 -8.45 -3.57
C GLU A 113 -13.40 -7.34 -2.52
N LYS A 114 -14.46 -6.53 -2.62
CA LYS A 114 -14.76 -5.55 -1.58
C LYS A 114 -15.12 -6.27 -0.29
N PRO A 115 -14.71 -5.74 0.87
CA PRO A 115 -15.01 -6.38 2.15
C PRO A 115 -16.52 -6.39 2.42
N GLU A 116 -17.04 -7.53 2.85
CA GLU A 116 -18.39 -7.64 3.38
C GLU A 116 -18.55 -6.89 4.71
N GLU A 117 -19.79 -6.69 5.18
CA GLU A 117 -20.08 -5.88 6.38
C GLU A 117 -19.31 -6.32 7.61
N GLY A 118 -19.30 -7.63 7.91
CA GLY A 118 -18.59 -8.19 9.07
C GLY A 118 -17.07 -7.94 8.98
N LEU A 119 -16.49 -8.05 7.79
CA LEU A 119 -15.08 -7.75 7.58
C LEU A 119 -14.81 -6.25 7.70
N ARG A 120 -15.70 -5.38 7.18
CA ARG A 120 -15.56 -3.93 7.34
C ARG A 120 -15.55 -3.53 8.82
N CYS A 121 -16.46 -4.10 9.62
CA CYS A 121 -16.50 -3.84 11.06
C CYS A 121 -15.20 -4.27 11.76
N ASN A 122 -14.67 -5.44 11.43
CA ASN A 122 -13.39 -5.90 11.97
C ASN A 122 -12.21 -5.02 11.56
N ILE A 123 -12.20 -4.54 10.31
CA ILE A 123 -11.19 -3.58 9.83
C ILE A 123 -11.26 -2.28 10.63
N LEU A 124 -12.47 -1.72 10.83
CA LEU A 124 -12.67 -0.51 11.62
C LEU A 124 -12.18 -0.68 13.07
N ARG A 125 -12.52 -1.78 13.73
CA ARG A 125 -12.00 -2.11 15.06
C ARG A 125 -10.47 -2.18 15.09
N SER A 126 -9.87 -2.76 14.06
CA SER A 126 -8.41 -2.85 13.96
C SER A 126 -7.76 -1.47 13.81
N ILE A 127 -8.33 -0.58 12.98
CA ILE A 127 -7.86 0.79 12.79
C ILE A 127 -7.95 1.55 14.12
N VAL A 128 -9.12 1.53 14.76
CA VAL A 128 -9.38 2.23 16.03
C VAL A 128 -8.42 1.74 17.12
N LYS A 129 -8.20 0.43 17.22
CA LYS A 129 -7.26 -0.15 18.18
C LYS A 129 -5.81 0.20 17.89
N HIS A 130 -5.41 0.14 16.61
CA HIS A 130 -4.04 0.46 16.18
C HIS A 130 -3.68 1.93 16.46
N ASP A 131 -4.62 2.83 16.22
CA ASP A 131 -4.43 4.26 16.37
C ASP A 131 -4.72 4.75 17.81
N GLY A 132 -5.12 3.85 18.70
CA GLY A 132 -5.40 4.15 20.11
C GLY A 132 -6.61 5.08 20.29
N LEU A 133 -7.62 4.97 19.41
CA LEU A 133 -8.78 5.82 19.41
C LEU A 133 -9.89 5.25 20.31
N ASN A 134 -10.74 6.14 20.85
CA ASN A 134 -11.93 5.75 21.60
C ASN A 134 -13.17 6.10 20.78
N ILE A 135 -13.69 5.12 20.05
CA ILE A 135 -14.91 5.22 19.24
C ILE A 135 -15.81 4.05 19.65
N SER A 136 -17.09 4.35 19.92
CA SER A 136 -18.04 3.34 20.37
C SER A 136 -18.42 2.34 19.26
N GLU A 137 -18.82 1.12 19.65
CA GLU A 137 -19.16 0.05 18.71
C GLU A 137 -20.35 0.42 17.82
N ASP A 138 -21.35 1.13 18.34
CA ASP A 138 -22.51 1.59 17.56
C ASP A 138 -22.11 2.55 16.43
N VAL A 139 -21.08 3.37 16.62
CA VAL A 139 -20.50 4.22 15.56
C VAL A 139 -19.79 3.35 14.51
N LEU A 140 -19.00 2.37 14.94
CA LEU A 140 -18.29 1.47 14.02
C LEU A 140 -19.26 0.63 13.19
N ASP A 141 -20.31 0.11 13.81
CA ASP A 141 -21.36 -0.63 13.13
C ASP A 141 -22.09 0.27 12.12
N TYR A 142 -22.44 1.49 12.50
CA TYR A 142 -23.06 2.45 11.60
C TYR A 142 -22.17 2.77 10.38
N ILE A 143 -20.87 2.99 10.59
CA ILE A 143 -19.93 3.23 9.49
C ILE A 143 -19.83 1.99 8.59
N SER A 144 -19.74 0.78 9.17
CA SER A 144 -19.61 -0.46 8.40
C SER A 144 -20.80 -0.73 7.49
N GLN A 145 -22.01 -0.34 7.92
CA GLN A 145 -23.24 -0.49 7.15
C GLN A 145 -23.38 0.53 6.03
N ASN A 146 -22.94 1.77 6.26
CA ASN A 146 -23.18 2.87 5.34
C ASN A 146 -22.01 3.17 4.39
N VAL A 147 -20.78 2.74 4.72
CA VAL A 147 -19.59 2.91 3.90
C VAL A 147 -19.21 1.58 3.27
N THR A 148 -19.71 1.34 2.06
CA THR A 148 -19.58 0.04 1.35
C THR A 148 -18.51 0.06 0.25
N GLY A 149 -17.71 1.11 0.16
CA GLY A 149 -16.70 1.30 -0.87
C GLY A 149 -15.42 0.51 -0.62
N SER A 150 -14.33 1.22 -0.42
CA SER A 150 -13.00 0.63 -0.19
C SER A 150 -12.57 0.74 1.28
N VAL A 151 -11.55 -0.03 1.67
CA VAL A 151 -10.91 0.11 2.99
C VAL A 151 -10.36 1.53 3.18
N ARG A 152 -9.85 2.17 2.11
CA ARG A 152 -9.40 3.56 2.14
C ARG A 152 -10.51 4.55 2.48
N GLU A 153 -11.75 4.28 2.05
CA GLU A 153 -12.91 5.09 2.44
C GLU A 153 -13.24 4.92 3.92
N LEU A 154 -13.17 3.70 4.44
CA LEU A 154 -13.36 3.44 5.88
C LEU A 154 -12.33 4.21 6.73
N GLU A 155 -11.05 4.12 6.36
CA GLU A 155 -9.97 4.90 6.98
C GLU A 155 -10.23 6.40 6.89
N GLY A 156 -10.60 6.88 5.69
CA GLY A 156 -10.91 8.29 5.44
C GLY A 156 -12.07 8.82 6.31
N VAL A 157 -13.11 8.00 6.52
CA VAL A 157 -14.23 8.36 7.40
C VAL A 157 -13.77 8.45 8.86
N ILE A 158 -13.01 7.48 9.37
CA ILE A 158 -12.46 7.54 10.75
C ILE A 158 -11.61 8.81 10.94
N HIS A 159 -10.68 9.07 10.01
CA HIS A 159 -9.83 10.26 10.10
C HIS A 159 -10.65 11.56 10.02
N SER A 160 -11.71 11.61 9.19
CA SER A 160 -12.60 12.77 9.11
C SER A 160 -13.37 12.98 10.41
N LEU A 161 -13.95 11.92 10.99
CA LEU A 161 -14.66 11.99 12.28
C LEU A 161 -13.75 12.54 13.37
N LEU A 162 -12.51 12.09 13.45
CA LEU A 162 -11.55 12.57 14.43
C LEU A 162 -11.16 14.04 14.18
N ALA A 163 -10.90 14.41 12.94
CA ALA A 163 -10.59 15.80 12.59
C ALA A 163 -11.74 16.73 13.00
N TYR A 164 -12.97 16.36 12.66
CA TYR A 164 -14.13 17.15 13.02
C TYR A 164 -14.40 17.16 14.53
N SER A 165 -14.20 16.05 15.25
CA SER A 165 -14.37 16.01 16.71
C SER A 165 -13.47 17.03 17.41
N VAL A 166 -12.23 17.17 16.94
CA VAL A 166 -11.28 18.18 17.45
C VAL A 166 -11.74 19.60 17.09
N VAL A 167 -12.17 19.84 15.84
CA VAL A 167 -12.60 21.17 15.39
C VAL A 167 -13.84 21.65 16.15
N TYR A 168 -14.80 20.76 16.40
CA TYR A 168 -16.04 21.08 17.09
C TYR A 168 -15.97 20.88 18.62
N ASN A 169 -14.85 20.35 19.12
CA ASN A 169 -14.67 19.98 20.52
C ASN A 169 -15.80 19.07 21.03
N LYS A 170 -16.14 18.05 20.25
CA LYS A 170 -17.19 17.07 20.52
C LYS A 170 -16.65 15.66 20.51
N GLU A 171 -17.23 14.80 21.36
CA GLU A 171 -16.98 13.36 21.28
C GLU A 171 -17.56 12.76 20.00
N VAL A 172 -16.98 11.65 19.52
CA VAL A 172 -17.45 10.93 18.35
C VAL A 172 -18.58 10.00 18.79
N ASP A 173 -19.79 10.55 18.87
CA ASP A 173 -21.02 9.80 19.10
C ASP A 173 -21.74 9.45 17.78
N LEU A 174 -22.79 8.64 17.88
CA LEU A 174 -23.53 8.15 16.72
C LEU A 174 -24.21 9.30 15.93
N GLU A 175 -24.74 10.31 16.61
CA GLU A 175 -25.38 11.46 15.97
C GLU A 175 -24.36 12.30 15.21
N PHE A 176 -23.20 12.50 15.79
CA PHE A 176 -22.09 13.19 15.13
C PHE A 176 -21.62 12.43 13.89
N ALA A 177 -21.46 11.10 13.98
CA ALA A 177 -21.12 10.25 12.85
C ALA A 177 -22.16 10.32 11.72
N LYS A 178 -23.45 10.28 12.04
CA LYS A 178 -24.55 10.46 11.07
C LYS A 178 -24.47 11.81 10.37
N HIS A 179 -24.21 12.89 11.11
CA HIS A 179 -24.08 14.22 10.53
C HIS A 179 -22.92 14.34 9.56
N ILE A 180 -21.76 13.80 9.91
CA ILE A 180 -20.56 13.83 9.06
C ILE A 180 -20.78 13.01 7.79
N LEU A 181 -21.26 11.76 7.93
CA LEU A 181 -21.52 10.86 6.80
C LEU A 181 -22.61 11.38 5.85
N ALA A 182 -23.63 12.04 6.38
CA ALA A 182 -24.69 12.63 5.55
C ALA A 182 -24.23 13.91 4.80
N GLY A 183 -23.00 14.36 4.97
CA GLY A 183 -22.49 15.60 4.35
C GLY A 183 -23.24 16.86 4.81
N ARG A 184 -23.98 16.80 5.92
CA ARG A 184 -24.84 17.88 6.42
C ARG A 184 -24.11 18.91 7.30
N VAL A 185 -22.86 18.66 7.63
CA VAL A 185 -22.05 19.67 8.33
C VAL A 185 -21.56 20.68 7.31
N LYS A 186 -22.30 21.78 7.17
CA LYS A 186 -21.75 23.00 6.56
C LYS A 186 -20.61 23.44 7.46
N VAL A 187 -19.38 23.27 6.97
CA VAL A 187 -18.20 23.83 7.62
C VAL A 187 -18.35 25.34 7.55
N GLU A 188 -18.86 25.97 8.62
CA GLU A 188 -18.50 27.35 8.85
C GLU A 188 -17.00 27.40 8.91
N LYS A 189 -16.37 28.20 8.04
CA LYS A 189 -14.92 28.32 7.92
C LYS A 189 -14.32 28.80 9.24
N LYS A 190 -14.19 27.92 10.22
CA LYS A 190 -13.21 28.10 11.29
C LYS A 190 -11.86 27.83 10.65
N THR A 191 -11.02 28.85 10.57
CA THR A 191 -9.63 28.73 10.19
C THR A 191 -8.95 27.81 11.19
N VAL A 192 -8.82 26.55 10.82
CA VAL A 192 -8.05 25.56 11.59
C VAL A 192 -6.58 25.94 11.39
N THR A 193 -5.91 26.32 12.46
CA THR A 193 -4.47 26.65 12.39
C THR A 193 -3.66 25.37 12.23
N ILE A 194 -2.53 25.48 11.53
CA ILE A 194 -1.60 24.35 11.31
C ILE A 194 -1.22 23.68 12.63
N ASP A 195 -1.10 24.44 13.72
CA ASP A 195 -0.77 23.92 15.06
C ASP A 195 -1.87 23.01 15.63
N GLN A 196 -3.16 23.30 15.35
CA GLN A 196 -4.27 22.42 15.76
C GLN A 196 -4.27 21.10 15.01
N ILE A 197 -3.86 21.11 13.73
CA ILE A 197 -3.73 19.90 12.92
C ILE A 197 -2.53 19.05 13.39
N ILE A 198 -1.39 19.68 13.73
CA ILE A 198 -0.18 19.00 14.18
C ILE A 198 -0.36 18.33 15.56
N THR A 199 -1.26 18.83 16.39
CA THR A 199 -1.59 18.25 17.71
C THR A 199 -2.48 17.01 17.64
N LEU A 200 -3.06 16.67 16.47
CA LEU A 200 -3.83 15.44 16.31
C LEU A 200 -2.92 14.20 16.56
N PRO A 201 -3.32 13.25 17.42
CA PRO A 201 -2.51 12.06 17.75
C PRO A 201 -2.08 11.27 16.51
N ILE A 202 -2.94 11.20 15.48
CA ILE A 202 -2.70 10.48 14.23
C ILE A 202 -1.59 11.14 13.42
N ILE A 203 -1.63 12.47 13.27
CA ILE A 203 -0.60 13.21 12.51
C ILE A 203 0.72 13.16 13.26
N ARG A 204 0.69 13.24 14.59
CA ARG A 204 1.89 13.11 15.43
C ARG A 204 2.50 11.70 15.34
N ALA A 205 1.69 10.65 15.32
CA ALA A 205 2.14 9.27 15.12
C ALA A 205 2.69 9.05 13.69
N SER A 206 2.01 9.58 12.67
CA SER A 206 2.46 9.55 11.27
C SER A 206 3.76 10.33 11.07
N MET A 207 3.88 11.53 11.64
CA MET A 207 5.12 12.32 11.56
C MET A 207 6.28 11.70 12.34
N ILE A 208 6.02 11.04 13.49
CA ILE A 208 7.03 10.30 14.23
C ILE A 208 7.46 9.05 13.45
N SER A 209 6.53 8.35 12.82
CA SER A 209 6.81 7.23 11.93
C SER A 209 7.61 7.67 10.70
N GLN A 210 7.27 8.80 10.08
CA GLN A 210 8.04 9.36 8.97
C GLN A 210 9.42 9.89 9.41
N LYS A 211 9.55 10.55 10.57
CA LYS A 211 10.88 10.97 11.09
C LYS A 211 11.81 9.78 11.37
N ARG A 212 11.29 8.61 11.70
CA ARG A 212 12.10 7.38 11.78
C ARG A 212 12.42 6.77 10.41
N ARG A 213 11.72 7.16 9.34
CA ARG A 213 11.93 6.68 7.96
C ARG A 213 12.77 7.61 7.09
N VAL A 214 13.05 8.82 7.51
CA VAL A 214 13.78 9.80 6.68
C VAL A 214 15.13 10.15 7.30
N LYS A 215 16.14 9.35 6.98
CA LYS A 215 17.41 9.89 6.52
C LYS A 215 17.56 9.38 5.08
N PRO A 216 17.32 10.23 4.07
CA PRO A 216 17.67 9.89 2.71
C PRO A 216 19.18 10.08 2.56
N GLN A 217 19.94 9.06 2.84
CA GLN A 217 21.21 8.86 2.16
C GLN A 217 20.89 7.91 1.02
N ILE A 218 20.75 8.48 -0.18
CA ILE A 218 20.65 7.74 -1.42
C ILE A 218 22.03 7.09 -1.67
N SER A 219 22.20 5.97 -1.03
CA SER A 219 23.15 4.94 -1.42
C SER A 219 22.29 3.79 -1.90
N MET A 220 22.52 3.31 -3.14
CA MET A 220 21.80 2.19 -3.75
C MET A 220 21.86 0.87 -2.95
N GLY A 221 22.43 0.89 -1.74
CA GLY A 221 22.66 -0.27 -0.89
C GLY A 221 21.60 -0.54 0.20
N ASN A 222 20.63 0.34 0.48
CA ASN A 222 19.89 0.27 1.74
C ASN A 222 18.36 0.18 1.62
N PHE A 223 17.82 -0.43 0.57
CA PHE A 223 16.40 -0.81 0.50
C PHE A 223 16.20 -2.33 0.60
N ILE A 224 17.00 -2.99 1.40
CA ILE A 224 16.80 -4.38 1.76
C ILE A 224 16.09 -4.41 3.10
N ILE A 225 14.83 -4.80 3.10
CA ILE A 225 14.14 -5.16 4.34
C ILE A 225 14.59 -6.59 4.67
N GLU A 226 15.27 -6.82 5.77
CA GLU A 226 15.61 -8.15 6.27
C GLU A 226 14.58 -8.67 7.26
N THR A 227 14.00 -9.81 7.04
CA THR A 227 13.22 -10.56 8.03
C THR A 227 13.00 -12.03 7.64
N ARG A 228 12.81 -12.91 8.56
CA ARG A 228 12.78 -14.40 8.46
C ARG A 228 11.39 -15.05 8.46
N THR A 229 11.20 -16.14 7.79
CA THR A 229 10.60 -17.48 8.00
C THR A 229 9.49 -17.96 7.02
N SER A 230 9.50 -19.18 6.74
CA SER A 230 8.76 -20.24 5.98
C SER A 230 7.44 -19.99 5.24
N ILE A 231 7.49 -20.10 3.91
CA ILE A 231 6.37 -20.51 3.07
C ILE A 231 6.44 -22.04 2.87
N ARG A 232 6.11 -22.81 3.90
CA ARG A 232 5.90 -24.26 3.75
C ARG A 232 4.48 -24.73 4.12
N ALA A 233 3.58 -23.82 4.48
CA ALA A 233 2.26 -24.17 5.00
C ALA A 233 1.08 -23.86 4.04
N LEU A 234 1.34 -23.50 2.79
CA LEU A 234 0.25 -23.21 1.84
C LEU A 234 0.17 -24.17 0.64
N THR A 235 0.89 -25.29 0.68
CA THR A 235 0.81 -26.32 -0.39
C THR A 235 0.51 -27.71 0.10
N SER A 236 -0.09 -27.85 1.28
CA SER A 236 -0.60 -29.16 1.76
C SER A 236 -1.88 -28.94 2.57
N SER A 237 -2.99 -28.81 1.87
CA SER A 237 -4.34 -29.28 2.23
C SER A 237 -5.20 -29.22 0.99
#